data_e53a886d5ed0fdcb6b52bcd0e5ca8714
#
_entry.id   e53a886d5ed0fdcb6b52bcd0e5ca8714
#
_cell.length_a   1.000
_cell.length_b   1.000
_cell.length_c   1.000
_cell.angle_alpha   90.00
_cell.angle_beta   90.00
_cell.angle_gamma   90.00
#
_symmetry.space_group_name_H-M   'P 1'
#
loop_
_entity.id
_entity.type
_entity.pdbx_description
1 polymer ?
#
loop_
_entity_poly.entity_id
_entity_poly.type
_entity_poly.pdbx_seq_one_letter_code
_entity_poly.pdbx_strand_id
1 'polypeptide(L)' 'MTFTTNSSIAKSYAVLILAGKYTIEQVPNVGNLIEVVIEILTA' A
#
# COMPACT_ATOMS: atom_id res chain seq x y z
N MET A 1 -1.96 -12.07 8.07
CA MET A 1 -1.37 -10.81 8.60
C MET A 1 -2.30 -9.65 8.27
N THR A 2 -2.50 -8.75 9.23
CA THR A 2 -3.43 -7.64 9.08
C THR A 2 -2.67 -6.31 9.13
N PHE A 3 -2.95 -5.44 8.16
CA PHE A 3 -2.38 -4.11 8.09
C PHE A 3 -3.49 -3.08 8.28
N THR A 4 -3.09 -1.87 8.66
CA THR A 4 -4.01 -0.75 8.78
C THR A 4 -3.47 0.42 7.98
N THR A 5 -4.28 1.47 7.83
CA THR A 5 -3.83 2.67 7.12
C THR A 5 -2.71 3.39 7.86
N ASN A 6 -2.44 3.03 9.11
CA ASN A 6 -1.31 3.56 9.88
C ASN A 6 -0.05 2.70 9.75
N SER A 7 -0.13 1.59 9.04
CA SER A 7 1.04 0.71 8.85
C SER A 7 2.14 1.43 8.08
N SER A 8 3.36 1.42 8.61
CA SER A 8 4.51 2.01 7.94
C SER A 8 4.76 1.36 6.59
N ILE A 9 4.58 0.04 6.52
CA ILE A 9 4.79 -0.70 5.27
C ILE A 9 3.78 -0.23 4.23
N ALA A 10 2.50 -0.15 4.58
CA ALA A 10 1.46 0.27 3.65
C ALA A 10 1.68 1.70 3.21
N LYS A 11 2.03 2.59 4.13
CA LYS A 11 2.31 3.99 3.79
C LYS A 11 3.50 4.12 2.84
N SER A 12 4.54 3.32 3.06
CA SER A 12 5.71 3.33 2.19
C SER A 12 5.35 2.95 0.77
N TYR A 13 4.56 1.90 0.59
CA TYR A 13 4.12 1.51 -0.74
C TYR A 13 3.25 2.58 -1.39
N ALA A 14 2.34 3.20 -0.62
CA ALA A 14 1.50 4.26 -1.15
C ALA A 14 2.33 5.43 -1.66
N VAL A 15 3.35 5.85 -0.90
CA VAL A 15 4.25 6.93 -1.33
C VAL A 15 4.97 6.57 -2.62
N LEU A 16 5.47 5.33 -2.72
CA LEU A 16 6.18 4.89 -3.92
C LEU A 16 5.26 4.88 -5.14
N ILE A 17 4.02 4.49 -4.97
CA ILE A 17 3.05 4.48 -6.06
C ILE A 17 2.71 5.91 -6.49
N LEU A 18 2.51 6.81 -5.55
CA LEU A 18 2.24 8.22 -5.86
C LEU A 18 3.41 8.87 -6.59
N ALA A 19 4.63 8.46 -6.26
CA ALA A 19 5.82 8.98 -6.91
C ALA A 19 6.06 8.37 -8.30
N GLY A 20 5.24 7.42 -8.72
CA GLY A 20 5.39 6.76 -10.01
C GLY A 20 6.50 5.73 -10.08
N LYS A 21 7.04 5.34 -8.93
CA LYS A 21 8.14 4.38 -8.87
C LYS A 21 7.68 2.94 -8.69
N TYR A 22 6.43 2.74 -8.28
CA TYR A 22 5.83 1.44 -8.05
C TYR A 22 4.43 1.42 -8.62
N THR A 23 3.95 0.22 -8.97
CA THR A 23 2.55 0.02 -9.33
C THR A 23 1.90 -0.85 -8.28
N ILE A 24 0.56 -0.84 -8.24
CA ILE A 24 -0.17 -1.64 -7.26
C ILE A 24 0.12 -3.14 -7.45
N GLU A 25 0.43 -3.54 -8.67
CA GLU A 25 0.73 -4.94 -8.99
C GLU A 25 2.06 -5.38 -8.37
N GLN A 26 2.95 -4.47 -8.08
CA GLN A 26 4.24 -4.76 -7.47
C GLN A 26 4.15 -4.91 -5.96
N VAL A 27 3.04 -4.50 -5.36
CA VAL A 27 2.84 -4.65 -3.92
C VAL A 27 2.62 -6.13 -3.59
N PRO A 28 3.37 -6.70 -2.61
CA PRO A 28 3.19 -8.09 -2.26
C PRO A 28 1.76 -8.38 -1.77
N ASN A 29 1.21 -9.49 -2.24
CA ASN A 29 -0.12 -9.90 -1.82
C ASN A 29 -0.04 -10.65 -0.49
N VAL A 30 0.20 -9.92 0.58
CA VAL A 30 0.36 -10.45 1.93
C VAL A 30 -0.79 -9.92 2.78
N GLY A 31 -1.63 -10.83 3.27
CA GLY A 31 -2.79 -10.43 4.07
C GLY A 31 -3.65 -9.42 3.31
N ASN A 32 -3.92 -8.29 3.95
CA ASN A 32 -4.72 -7.22 3.34
C ASN A 32 -3.87 -6.03 2.88
N LEU A 33 -2.57 -6.24 2.64
CA LEU A 33 -1.67 -5.14 2.34
C LEU A 33 -2.10 -4.34 1.12
N ILE A 34 -2.45 -5.02 0.03
CA ILE A 34 -2.88 -4.33 -1.20
C ILE A 34 -4.13 -3.50 -0.95
N GLU A 35 -5.10 -4.05 -0.23
CA GLU A 35 -6.33 -3.33 0.10
C GLU A 35 -6.04 -2.07 0.91
N VAL A 36 -5.15 -2.17 1.89
CA VAL A 36 -4.79 -1.04 2.74
C VAL A 36 -4.07 0.04 1.94
N VAL A 37 -3.16 -0.37 1.06
CA VAL A 37 -2.47 0.59 0.20
C VAL A 37 -3.47 1.34 -0.69
N ILE A 38 -4.43 0.63 -1.26
CA ILE A 38 -5.48 1.25 -2.07
C ILE A 38 -6.29 2.25 -1.23
N GLU A 39 -6.63 1.89 0.00
CA GLU A 39 -7.35 2.80 0.88
C GLU A 39 -6.58 4.08 1.14
N ILE A 40 -5.28 3.97 1.37
CA ILE A 40 -4.44 5.15 1.59
C ILE A 40 -4.44 6.03 0.34
N LEU A 41 -4.34 5.42 -0.83
CA LEU A 41 -4.30 6.16 -2.08
C LEU A 41 -5.62 6.86 -2.41
N THR A 42 -6.72 6.32 -1.94
CA THR A 42 -8.06 6.88 -2.23
C THR A 42 -8.60 7.76 -1.13
N ALA A 43 -7.89 7.88 -0.03
CA ALA A 43 -8.33 8.68 1.11
C ALA A 43 -8.24 10.17 0.83
#